data_fc3bb17d219892f736720fcfaef1a766
#
_entry.id   fc3bb17d219892f736720fcfaef1a766
#
_cell.length_a   1.000
_cell.length_b   1.000
_cell.length_c   1.000
_cell.angle_alpha   90.00
_cell.angle_beta   90.00
_cell.angle_gamma   90.00
#
_symmetry.space_group_name_H-M   'P 1'
#
loop_
_entity.id
_entity.type
_entity.pdbx_description
1 polymer ?
#
loop_
_entity_poly.entity_id
_entity_poly.type
_entity_poly.pdbx_seq_one_letter_code
_entity_poly.pdbx_strand_id
1 'polypeptide(L)' 'MDKNELLLQLGERVKEIRVQKGLTQTELANKIGKDHPSINKLENGKVNPSYYFLYEVAQGLGVDLIELIK' A
#
# COMPACT_ATOMS: atom_id res chain seq x y z
N MET A 1 -1.05 -1.61 20.35
CA MET A 1 -1.63 -1.00 19.13
C MET A 1 -2.79 -1.87 18.67
N ASP A 2 -3.97 -1.29 18.48
CA ASP A 2 -5.12 -2.07 18.04
C ASP A 2 -5.08 -2.27 16.52
N LYS A 3 -6.05 -3.05 16.00
CA LYS A 3 -6.09 -3.39 14.58
C LYS A 3 -6.22 -2.15 13.69
N ASN A 4 -7.07 -1.21 14.08
CA ASN A 4 -7.30 -0.02 13.26
C ASN A 4 -6.05 0.85 13.18
N GLU A 5 -5.37 1.02 14.29
CA GLU A 5 -4.12 1.78 14.33
C GLU A 5 -3.04 1.12 13.47
N LEU A 6 -2.95 -0.20 13.54
CA LEU A 6 -1.95 -0.95 12.77
C LEU A 6 -2.22 -0.83 11.27
N LEU A 7 -3.48 -0.96 10.86
CA LEU A 7 -3.84 -0.84 9.44
C LEU A 7 -3.62 0.57 8.92
N LEU A 8 -3.90 1.58 9.75
CA LEU A 8 -3.65 2.96 9.37
C LEU A 8 -2.16 3.24 9.21
N GLN A 9 -1.35 2.73 10.14
CA GLN A 9 0.10 2.87 10.07
C GLN A 9 0.65 2.23 8.79
N LEU A 10 0.18 1.03 8.45
CA LEU A 10 0.57 0.35 7.22
C LEU A 10 0.20 1.20 6.00
N GLY A 11 -1.04 1.70 5.98
CA GLY A 11 -1.52 2.52 4.87
C GLY A 11 -0.72 3.81 4.70
N GLU A 12 -0.38 4.45 5.79
CA GLU A 12 0.43 5.67 5.76
C GLU A 12 1.83 5.38 5.21
N ARG A 13 2.40 4.23 5.57
CA ARG A 13 3.71 3.84 5.07
C ARG A 13 3.67 3.59 3.56
N VAL A 14 2.64 2.92 3.08
CA VAL A 14 2.46 2.69 1.64
C VAL A 14 2.37 4.03 0.91
N LYS A 15 1.55 4.94 1.42
CA LYS A 15 1.38 6.27 0.81
C LYS A 15 2.70 7.04 0.78
N GLU A 16 3.44 7.02 1.87
CA GLU A 16 4.73 7.71 1.97
C GLU A 16 5.69 7.24 0.88
N ILE A 17 5.83 5.92 0.74
CA ILE A 17 6.73 5.36 -0.27
C ILE A 17 6.23 5.69 -1.68
N ARG A 18 4.91 5.56 -1.91
CA ARG A 18 4.31 5.86 -3.21
C ARG A 18 4.61 7.31 -3.63
N VAL A 19 4.40 8.25 -2.71
CA VAL A 19 4.65 9.67 -2.99
C VAL A 19 6.14 9.91 -3.25
N GLN A 20 7.01 9.29 -2.49
CA GLN A 20 8.46 9.38 -2.70
C GLN A 20 8.87 8.87 -4.08
N LYS A 21 8.15 7.87 -4.59
CA LYS A 21 8.41 7.32 -5.93
C LYS A 21 7.74 8.12 -7.04
N GLY A 22 7.02 9.17 -6.70
CA GLY A 22 6.36 10.02 -7.69
C GLY A 22 5.15 9.40 -8.36
N LEU A 23 4.50 8.42 -7.70
CA LEU A 23 3.35 7.72 -8.26
C LEU A 23 2.04 8.22 -7.68
N THR A 24 1.02 8.32 -8.52
CA THR A 24 -0.36 8.51 -8.04
C THR A 24 -0.93 7.16 -7.62
N GLN A 25 -2.05 7.19 -6.89
CA GLN A 25 -2.74 5.95 -6.54
C GLN A 25 -3.16 5.17 -7.79
N THR A 26 -3.65 5.86 -8.80
CA THR A 26 -4.05 5.24 -10.07
C THR A 26 -2.86 4.60 -10.77
N GLU A 27 -1.73 5.28 -10.79
CA GLU A 27 -0.52 4.73 -11.42
C GLU A 27 -0.04 3.47 -10.70
N LEU A 28 -0.04 3.48 -9.36
CA LEU A 28 0.35 2.28 -8.61
C LEU A 28 -0.63 1.14 -8.88
N ALA A 29 -1.93 1.43 -8.85
CA ALA A 29 -2.96 0.42 -9.10
C ALA A 29 -2.76 -0.21 -10.48
N ASN A 30 -2.52 0.62 -11.50
CA ASN A 30 -2.31 0.13 -12.87
C ASN A 30 -1.09 -0.79 -12.97
N LYS A 31 -0.02 -0.46 -12.26
CA LYS A 31 1.21 -1.27 -12.27
C LYS A 31 0.99 -2.68 -11.76
N ILE A 32 0.05 -2.87 -10.84
CA ILE A 32 -0.15 -4.17 -10.21
C ILE A 32 -1.49 -4.83 -10.61
N GLY A 33 -2.15 -4.28 -11.64
CA GLY A 33 -3.39 -4.86 -12.13
C GLY A 33 -4.57 -4.74 -11.18
N LYS A 34 -4.58 -3.71 -10.35
CA LYS A 34 -5.67 -3.42 -9.42
C LYS A 34 -6.34 -2.11 -9.81
N ASP A 35 -7.38 -1.73 -9.08
CA ASP A 35 -8.08 -0.48 -9.32
C ASP A 35 -7.69 0.58 -8.26
N HIS A 36 -7.99 1.82 -8.58
CA HIS A 36 -7.72 2.94 -7.69
C HIS A 36 -8.37 2.78 -6.31
N PRO A 37 -9.64 2.34 -6.20
CA PRO A 37 -10.25 2.16 -4.88
C PRO A 37 -9.50 1.19 -3.97
N SER A 38 -8.89 0.13 -4.53
CA SER A 38 -8.13 -0.83 -3.73
C SER A 38 -6.93 -0.16 -3.05
N ILE A 39 -6.22 0.67 -3.79
CA ILE A 39 -5.07 1.40 -3.24
C ILE A 39 -5.54 2.46 -2.23
N ASN A 40 -6.60 3.18 -2.56
CA ASN A 40 -7.15 4.19 -1.66
C ASN A 40 -7.56 3.60 -0.31
N LYS A 41 -8.27 2.46 -0.33
CA LYS A 41 -8.69 1.78 0.89
C LYS A 41 -7.50 1.31 1.71
N LEU A 42 -6.48 0.75 1.05
CA LEU A 42 -5.27 0.32 1.73
C LEU A 42 -4.59 1.49 2.44
N GLU A 43 -4.42 2.60 1.74
CA GLU A 43 -3.71 3.76 2.30
C GLU A 43 -4.49 4.43 3.44
N ASN A 44 -5.80 4.28 3.46
CA ASN A 44 -6.63 4.88 4.51
C ASN A 44 -6.94 3.91 5.66
N GLY A 45 -6.31 2.74 5.67
CA GLY A 45 -6.50 1.77 6.75
C GLY A 45 -7.89 1.14 6.75
N LYS A 46 -8.56 1.11 5.59
CA LYS A 46 -9.94 0.63 5.47
C LYS A 46 -10.03 -0.83 5.06
N VAL A 47 -8.92 -1.52 4.93
CA VAL A 47 -8.89 -2.92 4.51
C VAL A 47 -7.79 -3.64 5.28
N ASN A 48 -8.03 -4.91 5.57
CA ASN A 48 -7.01 -5.81 6.13
C ASN A 48 -6.42 -6.58 4.95
N PRO A 49 -5.31 -6.12 4.39
CA PRO A 49 -4.80 -6.69 3.13
C PRO A 49 -4.23 -8.08 3.35
N SER A 50 -4.35 -8.92 2.31
CA SER A 50 -3.67 -10.20 2.32
C SER A 50 -2.15 -9.97 2.21
N TYR A 51 -1.40 -10.97 2.64
CA TYR A 51 0.05 -10.95 2.50
C TYR A 51 0.45 -10.80 1.03
N TYR A 52 -0.25 -11.53 0.15
CA TYR A 52 0.06 -11.48 -1.28
C TYR A 52 -0.22 -10.09 -1.87
N PHE A 53 -1.31 -9.45 -1.45
CA PHE A 53 -1.62 -8.10 -1.92
C PHE A 53 -0.50 -7.13 -1.51
N LEU A 54 0.01 -7.26 -0.28
CA LEU A 54 1.13 -6.42 0.16
C LEU A 54 2.38 -6.67 -0.68
N TYR A 55 2.62 -7.93 -1.04
CA TYR A 55 3.74 -8.28 -1.92
C TYR A 55 3.58 -7.59 -3.28
N GLU A 56 2.38 -7.63 -3.85
CA GLU A 56 2.10 -6.97 -5.13
C GLU A 56 2.33 -5.46 -5.03
N VAL A 57 1.88 -4.84 -3.94
CA VAL A 57 2.08 -3.41 -3.71
C VAL A 57 3.56 -3.08 -3.64
N ALA A 58 4.34 -3.87 -2.91
CA ALA A 58 5.79 -3.67 -2.82
C ALA A 58 6.44 -3.79 -4.20
N GLN A 59 6.02 -4.76 -5.01
CA GLN A 59 6.51 -4.92 -6.37
C GLN A 59 6.22 -3.67 -7.21
N GLY A 60 5.00 -3.15 -7.12
CA GLY A 60 4.61 -1.95 -7.84
C GLY A 60 5.39 -0.72 -7.42
N LEU A 61 5.76 -0.65 -6.15
CA LEU A 61 6.57 0.44 -5.61
C LEU A 61 8.06 0.27 -5.85
N GLY A 62 8.48 -0.93 -6.28
CA GLY A 62 9.90 -1.20 -6.51
C GLY A 62 10.71 -1.32 -5.24
N VAL A 63 10.09 -1.79 -4.16
CA VAL A 63 10.77 -1.98 -2.87
C VAL A 63 10.53 -3.39 -2.35
N ASP A 64 11.34 -3.81 -1.38
CA ASP A 64 11.12 -5.08 -0.70
C ASP A 64 9.90 -4.98 0.21
N LEU A 65 9.22 -6.09 0.41
CA LEU A 65 8.02 -6.14 1.25
C LEU A 65 8.30 -5.59 2.66
N ILE A 66 9.47 -5.85 3.20
CA ILE A 66 9.80 -5.39 4.55
C ILE A 66 9.75 -3.86 4.67
N GLU A 67 9.93 -3.14 3.58
CA GLU A 67 9.85 -1.67 3.62
C GLU A 67 8.45 -1.19 3.98
N LEU A 68 7.44 -2.00 3.69
CA LEU A 68 6.05 -1.65 4.01
C LEU A 68 5.71 -1.90 5.48
N ILE A 69 6.44 -2.80 6.14
CA ILE A 69 6.04 -3.31 7.45
C ILE A 69 7.06 -3.05 8.57
N LYS A 70 8.13 -2.34 8.27
CA LYS A 70 9.13 -2.04 9.30
C LYS A 70 8.87 -0.71 10.00
#